data_46962c9e8930f88c5aa26c4818cd6b79
#
_entry.id   46962c9e8930f88c5aa26c4818cd6b79
#
_cell.length_a   1.000
_cell.length_b   1.000
_cell.length_c   1.000
_cell.angle_alpha   90.00
_cell.angle_beta   90.00
_cell.angle_gamma   90.00
#
_symmetry.space_group_name_H-M   'P 1'
#
loop_
_entity.id
_entity.type
_entity.pdbx_description
1 polymer ?
#
loop_
_entity_poly.entity_id
_entity_poly.type
_entity_poly.pdbx_seq_one_letter_code
_entity_poly.pdbx_strand_id
1 'polypeptide(L)'
;TALSIDDKNTHSEARAYFKAAISSYDSDYTKHFLKKPLYIKKAKYPLKKELHYRTWALENGFFLNPLNDLKVSELAFASDDIHLPSMIADINDKPVFHGIFNQLKQEYVFARYQFYTSQEFASKVHFADKDTFLVNLPDYPQYSLRIESLKTAFTTLYSLLDKVAFFINSYFRLGIDERDVTFSSIW
;
A
#
# COMPACT_ATOMS: atom_id res chain seq x y z
N THR A 1 17.80 -12.97 -0.71
CA THR A 1 18.90 -13.24 0.23
C THR A 1 20.11 -12.28 0.11
N ALA A 2 20.02 -11.24 -0.73
CA ALA A 2 21.09 -10.24 -0.90
C ALA A 2 20.80 -8.87 -0.22
N LEU A 3 19.66 -8.72 0.44
CA LEU A 3 19.25 -7.47 1.13
C LEU A 3 19.83 -7.30 2.55
N SER A 4 20.69 -8.18 3.03
CA SER A 4 20.98 -8.22 4.47
C SER A 4 22.26 -7.50 4.92
N ILE A 5 23.15 -7.06 4.03
CA ILE A 5 24.45 -6.47 4.42
C ILE A 5 24.42 -4.95 4.37
N ASP A 6 23.80 -4.34 3.35
CA ASP A 6 23.65 -2.88 3.26
C ASP A 6 22.65 -2.33 4.30
N ASP A 7 21.63 -3.10 4.63
CA ASP A 7 20.58 -2.70 5.59
C ASP A 7 21.13 -2.51 7.01
N LYS A 8 22.11 -3.35 7.43
CA LYS A 8 22.72 -3.23 8.76
C LYS A 8 23.60 -1.99 8.92
N ASN A 9 24.27 -1.56 7.86
CA ASN A 9 25.10 -0.35 7.88
C ASN A 9 24.23 0.91 7.90
N THR A 10 23.20 0.99 7.05
CA THR A 10 22.24 2.11 7.02
C THR A 10 21.51 2.26 8.36
N HIS A 11 21.10 1.16 8.99
CA HIS A 11 20.51 1.19 10.34
C HIS A 11 21.50 1.59 11.44
N SER A 12 22.78 1.25 11.31
CA SER A 12 23.79 1.67 12.28
C SER A 12 24.12 3.16 12.19
N GLU A 13 24.19 3.68 10.98
CA GLU A 13 24.40 5.12 10.71
C GLU A 13 23.18 5.95 11.12
N ALA A 14 21.96 5.51 10.80
CA ALA A 14 20.75 6.15 11.26
C ALA A 14 20.66 6.15 12.80
N ARG A 15 21.02 5.05 13.48
CA ARG A 15 21.10 5.01 14.93
C ARG A 15 22.15 5.95 15.51
N ALA A 16 23.32 6.05 14.88
CA ALA A 16 24.37 6.98 15.31
C ALA A 16 23.90 8.42 15.14
N TYR A 17 23.25 8.75 14.00
CA TYR A 17 22.68 10.07 13.75
C TYR A 17 21.57 10.44 14.73
N PHE A 18 20.64 9.54 15.01
CA PHE A 18 19.61 9.73 16.04
C PHE A 18 20.19 9.90 17.45
N LYS A 19 21.21 9.13 17.79
CA LYS A 19 21.91 9.30 19.08
C LYS A 19 22.60 10.67 19.19
N ALA A 20 23.27 11.11 18.13
CA ALA A 20 23.90 12.42 18.08
C ALA A 20 22.86 13.56 18.14
N ALA A 21 21.77 13.44 17.39
CA ALA A 21 20.66 14.41 17.44
C ALA A 21 20.00 14.47 18.83
N ILE A 22 19.76 13.33 19.47
CA ILE A 22 19.21 13.26 20.84
C ILE A 22 20.17 13.84 21.86
N SER A 23 21.50 13.64 21.70
CA SER A 23 22.49 14.20 22.62
C SER A 23 22.70 15.72 22.48
N SER A 24 22.29 16.30 21.36
CA SER A 24 22.30 17.77 21.13
C SER A 24 21.06 18.50 21.68
N TYR A 25 19.99 17.75 22.02
CA TYR A 25 18.82 18.30 22.69
C TYR A 25 19.00 18.32 24.21
N ASP A 26 18.37 19.31 24.85
CA ASP A 26 18.46 19.55 26.31
C ASP A 26 18.23 18.24 27.09
N SER A 27 19.25 17.89 27.90
CA SER A 27 19.38 16.58 28.52
C SER A 27 18.24 16.21 29.47
N ASP A 28 17.53 17.20 30.02
CA ASP A 28 16.42 16.96 30.97
C ASP A 28 15.11 16.61 30.28
N TYR A 29 14.84 17.19 29.09
CA TYR A 29 13.67 16.88 28.30
C TYR A 29 13.75 15.47 27.72
N THR A 30 14.91 15.10 27.18
CA THR A 30 15.16 13.76 26.64
C THR A 30 15.16 12.67 27.71
N LYS A 31 15.72 12.93 28.90
CA LYS A 31 15.68 12.00 30.02
C LYS A 31 14.26 11.75 30.53
N HIS A 32 13.40 12.75 30.48
CA HIS A 32 11.99 12.60 30.90
C HIS A 32 11.20 11.74 29.91
N PHE A 33 11.41 11.92 28.60
CA PHE A 33 10.76 11.14 27.56
C PHE A 33 11.27 9.71 27.46
N LEU A 34 12.57 9.50 27.62
CA LEU A 34 13.19 8.15 27.53
C LEU A 34 12.91 7.28 28.78
N LYS A 35 12.50 7.88 29.91
CA LYS A 35 12.16 7.13 31.14
C LYS A 35 10.77 6.49 31.10
N LYS A 36 9.87 6.92 30.21
CA LYS A 36 8.57 6.28 30.03
C LYS A 36 8.67 5.41 28.77
N PRO A 37 8.64 4.07 28.89
CA PRO A 37 8.50 3.24 27.71
C PRO A 37 7.23 3.68 26.99
N LEU A 38 7.36 4.06 25.72
CA LEU A 38 6.19 4.26 24.84
C LEU A 38 5.42 2.94 24.82
N TYR A 39 4.31 2.93 25.54
CA TYR A 39 3.42 1.78 25.54
C TYR A 39 2.62 1.81 24.24
N ILE A 40 3.19 1.16 23.23
CA ILE A 40 2.54 1.05 21.93
C ILE A 40 1.50 -0.06 22.04
N LYS A 41 0.25 0.33 21.99
CA LYS A 41 -0.86 -0.60 22.08
C LYS A 41 -0.93 -1.39 20.77
N LYS A 42 -0.82 -2.72 20.86
CA LYS A 42 -0.90 -3.59 19.70
C LYS A 42 -2.29 -3.52 19.05
N ALA A 43 -2.34 -3.45 17.72
CA ALA A 43 -3.58 -3.55 17.00
C ALA A 43 -4.32 -4.84 17.31
N LYS A 44 -5.60 -4.71 17.44
CA LYS A 44 -6.51 -5.84 17.52
C LYS A 44 -7.28 -5.96 16.22
N TYR A 45 -7.02 -7.00 15.46
CA TYR A 45 -7.82 -7.32 14.28
C TYR A 45 -8.95 -8.24 14.72
N PRO A 46 -10.22 -7.78 14.72
CA PRO A 46 -11.34 -8.55 15.24
C PRO A 46 -11.67 -9.78 14.40
N LEU A 47 -11.31 -9.77 13.12
CA LEU A 47 -11.59 -10.84 12.19
C LEU A 47 -10.32 -11.61 11.81
N LYS A 48 -10.35 -12.95 11.94
CA LYS A 48 -9.26 -13.81 11.46
C LYS A 48 -8.93 -13.59 9.97
N LYS A 49 -9.94 -13.32 9.15
CA LYS A 49 -9.77 -13.03 7.72
C LYS A 49 -9.01 -11.73 7.50
N GLU A 50 -9.28 -10.71 8.30
CA GLU A 50 -8.55 -9.45 8.23
C GLU A 50 -7.08 -9.62 8.58
N LEU A 51 -6.80 -10.33 9.67
CA LEU A 51 -5.41 -10.61 10.08
C LEU A 51 -4.67 -11.40 8.98
N HIS A 52 -5.31 -12.42 8.40
CA HIS A 52 -4.72 -13.21 7.32
C HIS A 52 -4.41 -12.35 6.08
N TYR A 53 -5.36 -11.52 5.65
CA TYR A 53 -5.16 -10.59 4.53
C TYR A 53 -4.01 -9.61 4.80
N ARG A 54 -3.96 -9.01 5.99
CA ARG A 54 -2.90 -8.05 6.34
C ARG A 54 -1.54 -8.72 6.45
N THR A 55 -1.48 -9.92 7.00
CA THR A 55 -0.24 -10.72 7.06
C THR A 55 0.27 -11.02 5.65
N TRP A 56 -0.63 -11.48 4.78
CA TRP A 56 -0.29 -11.70 3.37
C TRP A 56 0.20 -10.42 2.67
N ALA A 57 -0.48 -9.29 2.88
CA ALA A 57 -0.07 -8.01 2.29
C ALA A 57 1.31 -7.56 2.80
N LEU A 58 1.62 -7.78 4.09
CA LEU A 58 2.92 -7.47 4.67
C LEU A 58 4.03 -8.36 4.09
N GLU A 59 3.80 -9.67 4.05
CA GLU A 59 4.78 -10.66 3.55
C GLU A 59 5.13 -10.45 2.08
N ASN A 60 4.20 -9.91 1.29
CA ASN A 60 4.38 -9.62 -0.13
C ASN A 60 4.74 -8.16 -0.43
N GLY A 61 4.89 -7.30 0.58
CA GLY A 61 5.24 -5.89 0.39
C GLY A 61 4.15 -5.05 -0.29
N PHE A 62 2.87 -5.41 -0.13
CA PHE A 62 1.74 -4.76 -0.80
C PHE A 62 1.08 -3.64 0.01
N PHE A 63 1.61 -3.25 1.16
CA PHE A 63 1.12 -2.07 1.84
C PHE A 63 1.51 -0.79 1.11
N LEU A 64 0.62 0.20 1.12
CA LEU A 64 0.91 1.54 0.61
C LEU A 64 2.02 2.21 1.41
N ASN A 65 2.02 1.99 2.71
CA ASN A 65 3.04 2.51 3.61
C ASN A 65 4.05 1.41 3.95
N PRO A 66 5.31 1.52 3.48
CA PRO A 66 6.35 0.51 3.77
C PRO A 66 6.72 0.41 5.26
N LEU A 67 6.34 1.42 6.06
CA LEU A 67 6.54 1.40 7.51
C LEU A 67 5.41 0.68 8.26
N ASN A 68 4.38 0.21 7.54
CA ASN A 68 3.31 -0.55 8.16
C ASN A 68 3.87 -1.82 8.80
N ASP A 69 3.67 -1.92 10.12
CA ASP A 69 3.98 -3.11 10.89
C ASP A 69 2.73 -3.55 11.64
N LEU A 70 2.26 -4.76 11.39
CA LEU A 70 1.11 -5.35 12.08
C LEU A 70 1.24 -5.38 13.61
N LYS A 71 2.45 -5.15 14.14
CA LYS A 71 2.73 -5.13 15.58
C LYS A 71 2.49 -3.76 16.22
N VAL A 72 2.44 -2.67 15.44
CA VAL A 72 2.53 -1.27 15.93
C VAL A 72 1.34 -0.41 15.48
N SER A 73 0.23 -0.93 15.20
CA SER A 73 -0.83 -0.38 14.35
C SER A 73 -1.67 0.78 14.87
N GLU A 74 -1.53 1.22 16.11
CA GLU A 74 -2.32 2.37 16.59
C GLU A 74 -1.65 3.73 16.32
N LEU A 75 -0.44 3.73 15.78
CA LEU A 75 0.24 4.97 15.42
C LEU A 75 -0.10 5.37 13.98
N ALA A 76 -0.40 6.63 13.76
CA ALA A 76 -0.81 7.15 12.45
C ALA A 76 0.20 6.83 11.34
N PHE A 77 1.51 6.82 11.64
CA PHE A 77 2.57 6.48 10.69
C PHE A 77 2.62 5.00 10.34
N ALA A 78 2.03 4.12 11.15
CA ALA A 78 1.98 2.68 10.87
C ALA A 78 0.69 2.28 10.13
N SER A 79 -0.18 3.23 9.80
CA SER A 79 -1.36 2.95 8.98
C SER A 79 -0.97 2.59 7.55
N ASP A 80 -1.77 1.74 6.92
CA ASP A 80 -1.62 1.39 5.50
C ASP A 80 -2.17 2.52 4.63
N ASP A 81 -1.48 3.66 4.66
CA ASP A 81 -1.88 4.84 3.91
C ASP A 81 -0.66 5.70 3.55
N ILE A 82 -0.80 6.44 2.45
CA ILE A 82 0.11 7.50 2.02
C ILE A 82 -0.68 8.79 1.85
N HIS A 83 -0.05 9.91 2.15
CA HIS A 83 -0.70 11.21 2.16
C HIS A 83 0.04 12.20 1.27
N LEU A 84 -0.72 13.05 0.59
CA LEU A 84 -0.16 14.27 0.04
C LEU A 84 0.14 15.26 1.16
N PRO A 85 1.09 16.19 0.96
CA PRO A 85 1.29 17.30 1.89
C PRO A 85 -0.01 18.06 2.15
N SER A 86 -0.18 18.55 3.38
CA SER A 86 -1.32 19.40 3.72
C SER A 86 -1.32 20.64 2.83
N MET A 87 -2.50 21.01 2.33
CA MET A 87 -2.69 22.20 1.54
C MET A 87 -3.59 23.19 2.26
N ILE A 88 -3.36 24.46 2.03
CA ILE A 88 -4.29 25.53 2.38
C ILE A 88 -5.02 25.89 1.10
N ALA A 89 -6.33 25.78 1.10
CA ALA A 89 -7.18 26.13 -0.02
C ALA A 89 -8.23 27.15 0.44
N ASP A 90 -8.68 27.99 -0.45
CA ASP A 90 -9.82 28.86 -0.18
C ASP A 90 -11.10 28.02 0.01
N ILE A 91 -12.06 28.55 0.76
CA ILE A 91 -13.31 27.87 1.11
C ILE A 91 -14.08 27.34 -0.11
N ASN A 92 -13.90 28.00 -1.27
CA ASN A 92 -14.57 27.65 -2.52
C ASN A 92 -13.72 26.73 -3.42
N ASP A 93 -12.46 26.51 -3.10
CA ASP A 93 -11.56 25.67 -3.89
C ASP A 93 -11.70 24.20 -3.49
N LYS A 94 -11.98 23.36 -4.49
CA LYS A 94 -12.03 21.91 -4.28
C LYS A 94 -10.63 21.35 -4.23
N PRO A 95 -10.31 20.46 -3.26
CA PRO A 95 -9.01 19.80 -3.17
C PRO A 95 -8.87 18.70 -4.24
N VAL A 96 -8.81 19.10 -5.52
CA VAL A 96 -8.86 18.19 -6.68
C VAL A 96 -7.77 17.13 -6.62
N PHE A 97 -6.53 17.52 -6.30
CA PHE A 97 -5.42 16.57 -6.22
C PHE A 97 -5.59 15.53 -5.11
N HIS A 98 -6.13 15.93 -3.95
CA HIS A 98 -6.45 15.00 -2.88
C HIS A 98 -7.56 14.02 -3.30
N GLY A 99 -8.54 14.51 -4.06
CA GLY A 99 -9.61 13.67 -4.61
C GLY A 99 -9.06 12.61 -5.56
N ILE A 100 -8.26 13.02 -6.54
CA ILE A 100 -7.62 12.09 -7.49
C ILE A 100 -6.71 11.09 -6.74
N PHE A 101 -5.90 11.58 -5.81
CA PHE A 101 -4.99 10.73 -5.05
C PHE A 101 -5.74 9.68 -4.20
N ASN A 102 -6.86 10.07 -3.58
CA ASN A 102 -7.70 9.12 -2.86
C ASN A 102 -8.32 8.06 -3.78
N GLN A 103 -8.70 8.45 -5.01
CA GLN A 103 -9.18 7.49 -6.01
C GLN A 103 -8.08 6.49 -6.39
N LEU A 104 -6.86 6.96 -6.65
CA LEU A 104 -5.72 6.08 -6.94
C LEU A 104 -5.46 5.08 -5.81
N LYS A 105 -5.48 5.54 -4.56
CA LYS A 105 -5.35 4.66 -3.39
C LYS A 105 -6.46 3.61 -3.34
N GLN A 106 -7.69 4.01 -3.56
CA GLN A 106 -8.83 3.09 -3.52
C GLN A 106 -8.76 2.04 -4.63
N GLU A 107 -8.38 2.42 -5.84
CA GLU A 107 -8.20 1.48 -6.96
C GLU A 107 -7.06 0.49 -6.67
N TYR A 108 -5.95 0.96 -6.10
CA TYR A 108 -4.86 0.08 -5.68
C TYR A 108 -5.32 -0.93 -4.61
N VAL A 109 -6.00 -0.47 -3.56
CA VAL A 109 -6.51 -1.34 -2.49
C VAL A 109 -7.50 -2.36 -3.05
N PHE A 110 -8.35 -1.96 -3.99
CA PHE A 110 -9.26 -2.87 -4.68
C PHE A 110 -8.50 -3.94 -5.47
N ALA A 111 -7.53 -3.55 -6.30
CA ALA A 111 -6.73 -4.48 -7.09
C ALA A 111 -5.95 -5.46 -6.19
N ARG A 112 -5.34 -4.96 -5.12
CA ARG A 112 -4.66 -5.78 -4.11
C ARG A 112 -5.60 -6.81 -3.49
N TYR A 113 -6.82 -6.43 -3.16
CA TYR A 113 -7.80 -7.35 -2.60
C TYR A 113 -8.27 -8.39 -3.63
N GLN A 114 -8.48 -8.00 -4.87
CA GLN A 114 -8.82 -8.95 -5.95
C GLN A 114 -7.68 -9.96 -6.17
N PHE A 115 -6.44 -9.50 -6.12
CA PHE A 115 -5.28 -10.38 -6.21
C PHE A 115 -5.20 -11.36 -5.03
N TYR A 116 -5.40 -10.87 -3.80
CA TYR A 116 -5.47 -11.72 -2.61
C TYR A 116 -6.55 -12.79 -2.75
N THR A 117 -7.77 -12.41 -3.11
CA THR A 117 -8.87 -13.37 -3.26
C THR A 117 -8.62 -14.40 -4.35
N SER A 118 -7.92 -14.01 -5.42
CA SER A 118 -7.54 -14.95 -6.47
C SER A 118 -6.59 -16.06 -5.97
N GLN A 119 -5.85 -15.81 -4.90
CA GLN A 119 -4.92 -16.78 -4.32
C GLN A 119 -5.55 -17.66 -3.23
N GLU A 120 -6.49 -17.13 -2.45
CA GLU A 120 -7.14 -17.88 -1.37
C GLU A 120 -7.84 -19.17 -1.85
N PHE A 121 -8.35 -19.18 -3.08
CA PHE A 121 -9.10 -20.30 -3.65
C PHE A 121 -8.26 -21.21 -4.57
N ALA A 122 -6.93 -21.15 -4.44
CA ALA A 122 -6.03 -21.87 -5.34
C ALA A 122 -6.28 -23.38 -5.45
N SER A 123 -6.84 -24.00 -4.41
CA SER A 123 -7.02 -25.45 -4.32
C SER A 123 -8.50 -25.93 -4.34
N LYS A 124 -9.46 -25.00 -4.39
CA LYS A 124 -10.90 -25.37 -4.27
C LYS A 124 -11.73 -24.62 -5.30
N VAL A 125 -12.69 -25.32 -5.88
CA VAL A 125 -13.72 -24.70 -6.72
C VAL A 125 -14.57 -23.79 -5.83
N HIS A 126 -14.68 -22.52 -6.20
CA HIS A 126 -15.51 -21.57 -5.48
C HIS A 126 -17.00 -21.96 -5.62
N PHE A 127 -17.79 -21.73 -4.58
CA PHE A 127 -19.21 -22.12 -4.60
C PHE A 127 -19.98 -21.47 -5.76
N ALA A 128 -19.61 -20.27 -6.20
CA ALA A 128 -20.21 -19.58 -7.34
C ALA A 128 -19.89 -20.26 -8.70
N ASP A 129 -18.84 -21.08 -8.76
CA ASP A 129 -18.46 -21.78 -10.00
C ASP A 129 -19.10 -23.18 -10.08
N LYS A 130 -19.64 -23.73 -8.95
CA LYS A 130 -20.08 -25.12 -8.87
C LYS A 130 -21.21 -25.48 -9.83
N ASP A 131 -22.14 -24.56 -10.04
CA ASP A 131 -23.32 -24.78 -10.87
C ASP A 131 -23.17 -24.19 -12.28
N THR A 132 -22.02 -23.61 -12.57
CA THR A 132 -21.70 -23.13 -13.91
C THR A 132 -21.02 -24.24 -14.70
N PHE A 133 -21.79 -24.88 -15.55
CA PHE A 133 -21.30 -25.93 -16.44
C PHE A 133 -20.51 -25.30 -17.60
N LEU A 134 -19.20 -25.22 -17.44
CA LEU A 134 -18.31 -24.83 -18.53
C LEU A 134 -18.07 -26.06 -19.41
N VAL A 135 -18.57 -26.02 -20.61
CA VAL A 135 -18.39 -27.10 -21.60
C VAL A 135 -16.92 -27.13 -22.05
N ASN A 136 -16.31 -28.30 -22.13
CA ASN A 136 -14.89 -28.56 -22.38
C ASN A 136 -13.99 -28.48 -21.14
N LEU A 137 -14.24 -29.37 -20.27
CA LEU A 137 -13.63 -29.59 -18.96
C LEU A 137 -12.10 -29.51 -18.81
N PRO A 138 -11.25 -29.79 -19.79
CA PRO A 138 -9.81 -29.62 -19.62
C PRO A 138 -9.40 -28.17 -19.25
N ASP A 139 -10.23 -27.19 -19.63
CA ASP A 139 -9.93 -25.77 -19.46
C ASP A 139 -10.65 -25.15 -18.24
N TYR A 140 -11.36 -25.95 -17.45
CA TYR A 140 -12.12 -25.45 -16.28
C TYR A 140 -11.31 -24.54 -15.34
N PRO A 141 -10.04 -24.82 -15.01
CA PRO A 141 -9.26 -23.92 -14.18
C PRO A 141 -9.01 -22.54 -14.79
N GLN A 142 -9.12 -22.41 -16.14
CA GLN A 142 -8.92 -21.17 -16.86
C GLN A 142 -10.14 -20.23 -16.83
N TYR A 143 -11.32 -20.76 -16.50
CA TYR A 143 -12.60 -20.06 -16.51
C TYR A 143 -13.24 -19.98 -15.11
N SER A 144 -12.44 -19.93 -14.07
CA SER A 144 -12.92 -19.83 -12.69
C SER A 144 -13.02 -18.38 -12.23
N LEU A 145 -13.87 -18.13 -11.24
CA LEU A 145 -13.96 -16.84 -10.54
C LEU A 145 -12.57 -16.35 -10.07
N ARG A 146 -11.70 -17.27 -9.67
CA ARG A 146 -10.32 -16.99 -9.31
C ARG A 146 -9.55 -16.32 -10.45
N ILE A 147 -9.65 -16.86 -11.66
CA ILE A 147 -8.95 -16.31 -12.84
C ILE A 147 -9.55 -14.95 -13.22
N GLU A 148 -10.84 -14.78 -13.13
CA GLU A 148 -11.49 -13.49 -13.39
C GLU A 148 -11.09 -12.43 -12.35
N SER A 149 -10.96 -12.81 -11.07
CA SER A 149 -10.43 -11.91 -10.04
C SER A 149 -8.98 -11.50 -10.33
N LEU A 150 -8.14 -12.45 -10.78
CA LEU A 150 -6.76 -12.16 -11.18
C LEU A 150 -6.69 -11.22 -12.39
N LYS A 151 -7.48 -11.47 -13.43
CA LYS A 151 -7.59 -10.59 -14.61
C LYS A 151 -8.04 -9.18 -14.21
N THR A 152 -9.04 -9.09 -13.33
CA THR A 152 -9.55 -7.81 -12.82
C THR A 152 -8.46 -7.06 -12.06
N ALA A 153 -7.72 -7.73 -11.17
CA ALA A 153 -6.59 -7.14 -10.46
C ALA A 153 -5.54 -6.59 -11.44
N PHE A 154 -5.15 -7.39 -12.43
CA PHE A 154 -4.17 -7.00 -13.43
C PHE A 154 -4.63 -5.80 -14.26
N THR A 155 -5.85 -5.84 -14.78
CA THR A 155 -6.42 -4.74 -15.59
C THR A 155 -6.51 -3.45 -14.78
N THR A 156 -6.93 -3.53 -13.52
CA THR A 156 -7.02 -2.36 -12.64
C THR A 156 -5.63 -1.77 -12.38
N LEU A 157 -4.63 -2.61 -12.06
CA LEU A 157 -3.25 -2.15 -11.83
C LEU A 157 -2.63 -1.54 -13.10
N TYR A 158 -2.88 -2.15 -14.26
CA TYR A 158 -2.38 -1.62 -15.52
C TYR A 158 -2.98 -0.23 -15.82
N SER A 159 -4.29 -0.07 -15.67
CA SER A 159 -4.96 1.23 -15.80
C SER A 159 -4.49 2.25 -14.76
N LEU A 160 -4.14 1.79 -13.56
CA LEU A 160 -3.65 2.65 -12.49
C LEU A 160 -2.31 3.31 -12.85
N LEU A 161 -1.43 2.65 -13.60
CA LEU A 161 -0.13 3.20 -14.02
C LEU A 161 -0.32 4.48 -14.85
N ASP A 162 -1.21 4.47 -15.82
CA ASP A 162 -1.49 5.66 -16.63
C ASP A 162 -2.15 6.77 -15.79
N LYS A 163 -3.07 6.42 -14.90
CA LYS A 163 -3.67 7.40 -13.98
C LYS A 163 -2.65 8.05 -13.05
N VAL A 164 -1.66 7.28 -12.57
CA VAL A 164 -0.54 7.81 -11.79
C VAL A 164 0.30 8.76 -12.65
N ALA A 165 0.55 8.43 -13.91
CA ALA A 165 1.25 9.31 -14.85
C ALA A 165 0.51 10.65 -15.04
N PHE A 166 -0.80 10.59 -15.27
CA PHE A 166 -1.64 11.80 -15.33
C PHE A 166 -1.60 12.63 -14.07
N PHE A 167 -1.68 11.98 -12.91
CA PHE A 167 -1.58 12.65 -11.64
C PHE A 167 -0.22 13.35 -11.48
N ILE A 168 0.88 12.68 -11.80
CA ILE A 168 2.25 13.23 -11.73
C ILE A 168 2.39 14.42 -12.67
N ASN A 169 1.98 14.28 -13.93
CA ASN A 169 2.03 15.37 -14.91
C ASN A 169 1.28 16.61 -14.41
N SER A 170 0.08 16.44 -13.88
CA SER A 170 -0.75 17.55 -13.40
C SER A 170 -0.23 18.15 -12.10
N TYR A 171 0.15 17.32 -11.14
CA TYR A 171 0.60 17.75 -9.82
C TYR A 171 1.92 18.49 -9.87
N PHE A 172 2.89 17.99 -10.63
CA PHE A 172 4.22 18.62 -10.80
C PHE A 172 4.28 19.59 -11.97
N ARG A 173 3.20 19.75 -12.73
CA ARG A 173 3.11 20.67 -13.89
C ARG A 173 4.21 20.41 -14.92
N LEU A 174 4.39 19.15 -15.32
CA LEU A 174 5.43 18.76 -16.25
C LEU A 174 5.20 19.27 -17.68
N GLY A 175 3.96 19.67 -18.02
CA GLY A 175 3.62 20.27 -19.29
C GLY A 175 3.54 19.28 -20.46
N ILE A 176 3.44 18.00 -20.19
CA ILE A 176 3.22 16.96 -21.22
C ILE A 176 1.76 17.06 -21.67
N ASP A 177 1.51 17.05 -22.99
CA ASP A 177 0.14 17.04 -23.53
C ASP A 177 -0.61 15.81 -23.00
N GLU A 178 -1.88 15.99 -22.61
CA GLU A 178 -2.70 14.91 -22.02
C GLU A 178 -2.78 13.66 -22.90
N ARG A 179 -2.70 13.83 -24.23
CA ARG A 179 -2.75 12.73 -25.20
C ARG A 179 -1.47 11.89 -25.22
N ASP A 180 -0.36 12.49 -24.79
CA ASP A 180 0.96 11.86 -24.79
C ASP A 180 1.36 11.36 -23.40
N VAL A 181 0.53 11.65 -22.37
CA VAL A 181 0.77 11.18 -21.01
C VAL A 181 0.50 9.69 -20.92
N THR A 182 1.56 8.94 -20.74
CA THR A 182 1.53 7.50 -20.43
C THR A 182 2.51 7.22 -19.30
N PHE A 183 2.43 6.04 -18.71
CA PHE A 183 3.40 5.64 -17.70
C PHE A 183 4.84 5.74 -18.24
N SER A 184 5.07 5.31 -19.49
CA SER A 184 6.40 5.35 -20.12
C SER A 184 6.88 6.75 -20.51
N SER A 185 6.00 7.74 -20.62
CA SER A 185 6.41 9.12 -20.93
C SER A 185 6.87 9.90 -19.69
N ILE A 186 6.57 9.41 -18.49
CA ILE A 186 6.95 10.02 -17.21
C ILE A 186 8.26 9.43 -16.67
N TRP A 187 8.55 8.16 -17.00
CA TRP A 187 9.72 7.38 -16.55
C TRP A 187 10.69 7.10 -17.67
#